data_38ef14fc22196c921206a043ecb0f891
#
_entry.id   38ef14fc22196c921206a043ecb0f891
#
_cell.length_a   1.000
_cell.length_b   1.000
_cell.length_c   1.000
_cell.angle_alpha   90.00
_cell.angle_beta   90.00
_cell.angle_gamma   90.00
#
_symmetry.space_group_name_H-M   'P 1'
#
loop_
_entity.id
_entity.type
_entity.pdbx_description
1 polymer ?
#
loop_
_entity_poly.entity_id
_entity_poly.type
_entity_poly.pdbx_seq_one_letter_code
_entity_poly.pdbx_strand_id
1 'polypeptide(L)'
;MTKIRYWIGVVSEDHVRIGEENGFAQLCHGKAYPLKRMKAGDWLVYYSPKTSYKNGLPLQSFTAIGKVKSGEVYLYEMNPNFIPNRIDVEFKECQYASYLQIKPLLNFARMTPNVGLLFRRGHFEIEREDFLIIAKAMGVKLHEMGFQI
;
A
#
# COMPACT_ATOMS: atom_id res chain seq x y z
N MET A 1 16.61 16.32 8.42
CA MET A 1 15.18 16.05 8.20
C MET A 1 14.98 14.81 7.36
N THR A 2 14.08 13.94 7.79
CA THR A 2 13.79 12.73 7.05
C THR A 2 12.82 13.05 5.91
N LYS A 3 13.19 12.66 4.70
CA LYS A 3 12.33 12.84 3.53
C LYS A 3 11.16 11.88 3.60
N ILE A 4 9.95 12.37 3.35
CA ILE A 4 8.75 11.54 3.25
C ILE A 4 8.83 10.71 1.97
N ARG A 5 8.56 9.42 2.09
CA ARG A 5 8.59 8.49 0.97
C ARG A 5 7.19 7.90 0.76
N TYR A 6 6.97 7.40 -0.45
CA TYR A 6 5.67 6.89 -0.88
C TYR A 6 5.82 5.48 -1.38
N TRP A 7 4.97 4.57 -0.91
CA TRP A 7 5.14 3.15 -1.11
C TRP A 7 3.87 2.50 -1.64
N ILE A 8 4.04 1.47 -2.46
CA ILE A 8 2.96 0.56 -2.84
C ILE A 8 3.22 -0.79 -2.18
N GLY A 9 2.19 -1.35 -1.54
CA GLY A 9 2.19 -2.71 -1.06
C GLY A 9 1.20 -3.54 -1.87
N VAL A 10 1.60 -4.74 -2.28
CA VAL A 10 0.77 -5.62 -3.11
C VAL A 10 0.19 -6.70 -2.22
N VAL A 11 -1.10 -6.61 -1.94
CA VAL A 11 -1.80 -7.49 -0.98
C VAL A 11 -3.22 -7.74 -1.48
N SER A 12 -3.72 -8.96 -1.33
CA SER A 12 -5.11 -9.29 -1.71
C SER A 12 -6.10 -8.49 -0.87
N GLU A 13 -7.27 -8.22 -1.44
CA GLU A 13 -8.28 -7.36 -0.83
C GLU A 13 -8.69 -7.83 0.57
N ASP A 14 -8.90 -9.12 0.76
CA ASP A 14 -9.33 -9.66 2.05
C ASP A 14 -8.33 -9.33 3.17
N HIS A 15 -7.03 -9.43 2.88
CA HIS A 15 -5.99 -9.09 3.86
C HIS A 15 -5.89 -7.58 4.07
N VAL A 16 -6.10 -6.78 3.01
CA VAL A 16 -6.13 -5.32 3.14
C VAL A 16 -7.25 -4.89 4.09
N ARG A 17 -8.44 -5.50 3.96
CA ARG A 17 -9.58 -5.15 4.84
C ARG A 17 -9.26 -5.40 6.31
N ILE A 18 -8.60 -6.51 6.61
CA ILE A 18 -8.21 -6.82 7.99
C ILE A 18 -7.25 -5.75 8.54
N GLY A 19 -6.24 -5.39 7.76
CA GLY A 19 -5.27 -4.37 8.17
C GLY A 19 -5.92 -3.00 8.33
N GLU A 20 -6.78 -2.61 7.38
CA GLU A 20 -7.45 -1.32 7.43
C GLU A 20 -8.37 -1.20 8.67
N GLU A 21 -9.12 -2.25 8.96
CA GLU A 21 -10.02 -2.26 10.11
C GLU A 21 -9.29 -2.19 11.45
N ASN A 22 -8.05 -2.69 11.49
CA ASN A 22 -7.28 -2.79 12.73
C ASN A 22 -6.08 -1.85 12.81
N GLY A 23 -5.85 -1.05 11.77
CA GLY A 23 -4.82 -0.01 11.79
C GLY A 23 -3.38 -0.50 11.65
N PHE A 24 -3.16 -1.60 10.93
CA PHE A 24 -1.82 -2.12 10.72
C PHE A 24 -1.59 -2.55 9.28
N ALA A 25 -0.30 -2.68 8.90
CA ALA A 25 0.11 -3.22 7.61
C ALA A 25 0.95 -4.48 7.80
N GLN A 26 0.71 -5.48 6.96
CA GLN A 26 1.55 -6.66 6.77
C GLN A 26 1.87 -6.73 5.29
N LEU A 27 3.11 -7.06 4.96
CA LEU A 27 3.58 -7.13 3.58
C LEU A 27 4.41 -8.40 3.37
N CYS A 28 4.42 -8.90 2.14
CA CYS A 28 5.28 -10.01 1.74
C CYS A 28 5.18 -11.19 2.72
N HIS A 29 3.95 -11.64 3.04
CA HIS A 29 3.67 -12.76 3.93
C HIS A 29 4.20 -12.56 5.36
N GLY A 30 4.20 -11.32 5.85
CA GLY A 30 4.57 -11.03 7.23
C GLY A 30 6.06 -10.85 7.47
N LYS A 31 6.85 -10.65 6.42
CA LYS A 31 8.29 -10.39 6.54
C LYS A 31 8.55 -9.00 7.12
N ALA A 32 9.62 -8.87 7.90
CA ALA A 32 9.98 -7.59 8.50
C ALA A 32 10.62 -6.62 7.52
N TYR A 33 11.39 -7.12 6.56
CA TYR A 33 12.21 -6.28 5.69
C TYR A 33 11.44 -5.15 4.98
N PRO A 34 10.30 -5.42 4.30
CA PRO A 34 9.60 -4.32 3.64
C PRO A 34 9.08 -3.28 4.62
N LEU A 35 8.64 -3.70 5.81
CA LEU A 35 8.14 -2.78 6.82
C LEU A 35 9.24 -1.87 7.38
N LYS A 36 10.45 -2.41 7.53
CA LYS A 36 11.60 -1.65 8.05
C LYS A 36 12.07 -0.55 7.10
N ARG A 37 11.69 -0.62 5.83
CA ARG A 37 12.02 0.41 4.85
C ARG A 37 11.19 1.67 5.04
N MET A 38 10.02 1.56 5.66
CA MET A 38 9.10 2.67 5.86
C MET A 38 9.38 3.37 7.19
N LYS A 39 9.24 4.70 7.18
CA LYS A 39 9.46 5.55 8.35
C LYS A 39 8.16 6.23 8.75
N ALA A 40 8.09 6.68 10.00
CA ALA A 40 6.95 7.46 10.46
C ALA A 40 6.72 8.65 9.51
N GLY A 41 5.49 8.83 9.08
CA GLY A 41 5.12 9.89 8.15
C GLY A 41 5.14 9.49 6.68
N ASP A 42 5.73 8.34 6.33
CA ASP A 42 5.66 7.82 4.97
C ASP A 42 4.21 7.43 4.63
N TRP A 43 3.91 7.38 3.35
CA TRP A 43 2.58 6.98 2.86
C TRP A 43 2.63 5.61 2.23
N LEU A 44 1.58 4.83 2.45
CA LEU A 44 1.43 3.50 1.88
C LEU A 44 0.10 3.41 1.15
N VAL A 45 0.14 2.95 -0.11
CA VAL A 45 -1.06 2.61 -0.89
C VAL A 45 -1.03 1.10 -1.11
N TYR A 46 -2.16 0.45 -0.86
CA TYR A 46 -2.29 -0.97 -1.21
C TYR A 46 -2.82 -1.13 -2.63
N TYR A 47 -2.15 -1.97 -3.39
CA TYR A 47 -2.63 -2.47 -4.67
C TYR A 47 -3.07 -3.92 -4.50
N SER A 48 -4.32 -4.21 -4.83
CA SER A 48 -4.86 -5.57 -4.73
C SER A 48 -5.09 -6.14 -6.12
N PRO A 49 -4.26 -7.09 -6.54
CA PRO A 49 -4.47 -7.73 -7.85
C PRO A 49 -5.72 -8.61 -7.88
N LYS A 50 -6.08 -9.17 -6.72
CA LYS A 50 -7.20 -10.10 -6.56
C LYS A 50 -7.95 -9.85 -5.26
N THR A 51 -9.18 -10.39 -5.20
CA THR A 51 -10.00 -10.31 -3.99
C THR A 51 -9.46 -11.18 -2.86
N SER A 52 -8.80 -12.31 -3.20
CA SER A 52 -8.10 -13.14 -2.21
C SER A 52 -6.91 -13.84 -2.87
N TYR A 53 -5.97 -14.30 -2.03
CA TYR A 53 -4.74 -14.93 -2.54
C TYR A 53 -5.02 -16.22 -3.27
N LYS A 54 -5.88 -17.07 -2.70
CA LYS A 54 -6.30 -18.33 -3.34
C LYS A 54 -7.74 -18.17 -3.85
N ASN A 55 -7.96 -18.60 -5.08
CA ASN A 55 -9.30 -18.59 -5.68
C ASN A 55 -9.96 -17.22 -5.77
N GLY A 56 -9.17 -16.14 -5.68
CA GLY A 56 -9.70 -14.79 -5.79
C GLY A 56 -10.00 -14.42 -7.24
N LEU A 57 -10.92 -13.46 -7.37
CA LEU A 57 -11.24 -12.86 -8.66
C LEU A 57 -10.29 -11.71 -8.94
N PRO A 58 -9.97 -11.42 -10.22
CA PRO A 58 -9.17 -10.27 -10.57
C PRO A 58 -9.81 -8.98 -10.05
N LEU A 59 -9.02 -8.12 -9.42
CA LEU A 59 -9.48 -6.83 -8.93
C LEU A 59 -8.67 -5.68 -9.52
N GLN A 60 -7.35 -5.82 -9.53
CA GLN A 60 -6.41 -4.86 -10.14
C GLN A 60 -6.74 -3.42 -9.77
N SER A 61 -6.90 -3.18 -8.48
CA SER A 61 -7.31 -1.87 -7.98
C SER A 61 -6.49 -1.46 -6.77
N PHE A 62 -6.35 -0.15 -6.57
CA PHE A 62 -5.85 0.41 -5.33
C PHE A 62 -6.97 0.39 -4.31
N THR A 63 -6.72 -0.19 -3.15
CA THR A 63 -7.79 -0.58 -2.22
C THR A 63 -7.71 0.08 -0.85
N ALA A 64 -6.56 0.62 -0.47
CA ALA A 64 -6.43 1.36 0.78
C ALA A 64 -5.25 2.32 0.70
N ILE A 65 -5.28 3.35 1.52
CA ILE A 65 -4.22 4.36 1.59
C ILE A 65 -4.10 4.84 3.03
N GLY A 66 -2.86 4.96 3.52
CA GLY A 66 -2.64 5.38 4.89
C GLY A 66 -1.26 5.95 5.12
N LYS A 67 -1.07 6.51 6.32
CA LYS A 67 0.17 7.12 6.75
C LYS A 67 0.80 6.26 7.85
N VAL A 68 2.07 5.95 7.69
CA VAL A 68 2.82 5.17 8.68
C VAL A 68 2.92 5.99 9.97
N LYS A 69 2.50 5.39 11.10
CA LYS A 69 2.40 6.11 12.38
C LYS A 69 3.74 6.24 13.09
N SER A 70 4.33 5.11 13.50
CA SER A 70 5.54 5.16 14.32
C SER A 70 6.78 4.63 13.63
N GLY A 71 6.63 3.81 12.60
CA GLY A 71 7.76 3.15 11.96
C GLY A 71 8.35 2.01 12.78
N GLU A 72 7.69 1.60 13.87
CA GLU A 72 8.13 0.50 14.71
C GLU A 72 7.51 -0.81 14.21
N VAL A 73 8.37 -1.77 13.87
CA VAL A 73 7.95 -3.09 13.41
C VAL A 73 7.83 -4.01 14.63
N TYR A 74 6.72 -4.74 14.72
CA TYR A 74 6.48 -5.66 15.82
C TYR A 74 5.92 -6.99 15.33
N LEU A 75 6.12 -8.04 16.13
CA LEU A 75 5.56 -9.37 15.86
C LEU A 75 4.17 -9.48 16.47
N TYR A 76 3.27 -10.13 15.74
CA TYR A 76 1.92 -10.40 16.22
C TYR A 76 1.56 -11.85 15.93
N GLU A 77 1.26 -12.63 16.98
CA GLU A 77 0.89 -14.03 16.81
C GLU A 77 -0.57 -14.13 16.38
N MET A 78 -0.81 -14.49 15.13
CA MET A 78 -2.15 -14.77 14.62
C MET A 78 -2.60 -16.18 15.01
N ASN A 79 -1.65 -17.13 14.96
CA ASN A 79 -1.82 -18.50 15.44
C ASN A 79 -0.41 -19.06 15.66
N PRO A 80 -0.25 -20.22 16.33
CA PRO A 80 1.08 -20.75 16.64
C PRO A 80 1.98 -20.99 15.43
N ASN A 81 1.39 -21.13 14.26
CA ASN A 81 2.13 -21.41 13.04
C ASN A 81 2.36 -20.15 12.18
N PHE A 82 1.83 -19.00 12.59
CA PHE A 82 1.99 -17.77 11.81
C PHE A 82 2.10 -16.56 12.72
N ILE A 83 3.32 -16.02 12.81
CA ILE A 83 3.63 -14.87 13.66
C ILE A 83 4.27 -13.79 12.73
N PRO A 84 3.43 -13.05 11.99
CA PRO A 84 3.93 -12.05 11.05
C PRO A 84 4.44 -10.79 11.76
N ASN A 85 5.25 -10.04 11.03
CA ASN A 85 5.62 -8.69 11.42
C ASN A 85 4.54 -7.70 10.97
N ARG A 86 4.31 -6.67 11.77
CA ARG A 86 3.34 -5.60 11.49
C ARG A 86 3.95 -4.23 11.76
N ILE A 87 3.34 -3.22 11.16
CA ILE A 87 3.63 -1.82 11.43
C ILE A 87 2.29 -1.07 11.49
N ASP A 88 2.16 -0.11 12.40
CA ASP A 88 0.92 0.63 12.54
C ASP A 88 0.78 1.70 11.46
N VAL A 89 -0.42 1.79 10.89
CA VAL A 89 -0.76 2.71 9.80
C VAL A 89 -2.08 3.38 10.14
N GLU A 90 -2.14 4.70 9.94
CA GLU A 90 -3.38 5.46 10.02
C GLU A 90 -4.00 5.49 8.62
N PHE A 91 -4.98 4.62 8.39
CA PHE A 91 -5.67 4.56 7.10
C PHE A 91 -6.66 5.70 6.94
N LYS A 92 -6.79 6.20 5.72
CA LYS A 92 -7.70 7.27 5.37
C LYS A 92 -8.92 6.72 4.66
N GLU A 93 -10.05 7.39 4.83
CA GLU A 93 -11.26 7.05 4.10
C GLU A 93 -11.02 7.26 2.60
N CYS A 94 -11.40 6.26 1.80
CA CYS A 94 -11.14 6.30 0.36
C CYS A 94 -12.12 5.38 -0.37
N GLN A 95 -12.10 5.49 -1.70
CA GLN A 95 -12.78 4.55 -2.59
C GLN A 95 -11.72 3.80 -3.40
N TYR A 96 -12.10 2.67 -3.99
CA TYR A 96 -11.19 1.92 -4.86
C TYR A 96 -10.93 2.71 -6.14
N ALA A 97 -9.70 2.58 -6.65
CA ALA A 97 -9.32 3.17 -7.94
C ALA A 97 -8.77 2.07 -8.83
N SER A 98 -9.31 1.94 -10.03
CA SER A 98 -8.85 0.93 -10.99
C SER A 98 -7.46 1.26 -11.50
N TYR A 99 -6.54 0.31 -11.35
CA TYR A 99 -5.19 0.47 -11.89
C TYR A 99 -5.22 0.62 -13.41
N LEU A 100 -6.04 -0.19 -14.10
CA LEU A 100 -6.09 -0.16 -15.55
C LEU A 100 -6.57 1.20 -16.09
N GLN A 101 -7.45 1.88 -15.36
CA GLN A 101 -7.96 3.19 -15.77
C GLN A 101 -6.91 4.29 -15.62
N ILE A 102 -6.08 4.26 -14.57
CA ILE A 102 -5.11 5.33 -14.33
C ILE A 102 -3.68 4.97 -14.74
N LYS A 103 -3.45 3.72 -15.13
CA LYS A 103 -2.14 3.24 -15.59
C LYS A 103 -1.44 4.18 -16.56
N PRO A 104 -2.11 4.75 -17.58
CA PRO A 104 -1.43 5.64 -18.52
C PRO A 104 -0.85 6.91 -17.89
N LEU A 105 -1.32 7.28 -16.70
CA LEU A 105 -0.87 8.48 -15.99
C LEU A 105 0.29 8.22 -15.03
N LEU A 106 0.57 6.95 -14.72
CA LEU A 106 1.55 6.59 -13.69
C LEU A 106 2.94 6.41 -14.31
N ASN A 107 3.91 7.15 -13.80
CA ASN A 107 5.29 7.08 -14.28
C ASN A 107 5.89 5.69 -14.12
N PHE A 108 5.69 5.06 -12.96
CA PHE A 108 6.27 3.74 -12.73
C PHE A 108 5.72 2.70 -13.71
N ALA A 109 4.45 2.83 -14.12
CA ALA A 109 3.84 1.89 -15.06
C ALA A 109 4.32 2.11 -16.49
N ARG A 110 4.50 3.38 -16.89
CA ARG A 110 4.97 3.72 -18.24
C ARG A 110 6.45 3.44 -18.44
N MET A 111 7.25 3.65 -17.41
CA MET A 111 8.71 3.58 -17.51
C MET A 111 9.29 2.22 -17.16
N THR A 112 8.47 1.30 -16.66
CA THR A 112 8.91 -0.04 -16.31
C THR A 112 8.49 -1.01 -17.42
N PRO A 113 9.46 -1.61 -18.16
CA PRO A 113 9.12 -2.50 -19.29
C PRO A 113 8.23 -3.68 -18.89
N ASN A 114 8.39 -4.20 -17.67
CA ASN A 114 7.58 -5.30 -17.19
C ASN A 114 7.08 -4.98 -15.77
N VAL A 115 5.96 -4.27 -15.69
CA VAL A 115 5.40 -3.85 -14.41
C VAL A 115 4.95 -5.03 -13.56
N GLY A 116 4.63 -6.17 -14.19
CA GLY A 116 4.29 -7.39 -13.45
C GLY A 116 5.41 -7.86 -12.54
N LEU A 117 6.67 -7.73 -12.98
CA LEU A 117 7.82 -8.06 -12.13
C LEU A 117 7.92 -7.10 -10.94
N LEU A 118 7.59 -5.83 -11.16
CA LEU A 118 7.59 -4.85 -10.09
C LEU A 118 6.55 -5.21 -9.02
N PHE A 119 5.33 -5.56 -9.44
CA PHE A 119 4.28 -5.99 -8.52
C PHE A 119 4.64 -7.27 -7.76
N ARG A 120 5.42 -8.16 -8.37
CA ARG A 120 5.86 -9.39 -7.70
C ARG A 120 6.79 -9.14 -6.52
N ARG A 121 7.42 -7.98 -6.45
CA ARG A 121 8.24 -7.61 -5.29
C ARG A 121 7.38 -7.46 -4.03
N GLY A 122 6.09 -7.22 -4.18
CA GLY A 122 5.16 -7.06 -3.07
C GLY A 122 5.23 -5.73 -2.36
N HIS A 123 6.32 -4.97 -2.54
CA HIS A 123 6.51 -3.67 -1.90
C HIS A 123 7.58 -2.88 -2.65
N PHE A 124 7.24 -1.67 -3.07
CA PHE A 124 8.20 -0.81 -3.77
C PHE A 124 7.86 0.67 -3.60
N GLU A 125 8.86 1.51 -3.76
CA GLU A 125 8.73 2.96 -3.65
C GLU A 125 8.26 3.56 -4.97
N ILE A 126 7.43 4.62 -4.87
CA ILE A 126 6.99 5.41 -6.02
C ILE A 126 7.29 6.89 -5.79
N GLU A 127 7.24 7.67 -6.87
CA GLU A 127 7.41 9.11 -6.79
C GLU A 127 6.16 9.78 -6.21
N ARG A 128 6.35 10.97 -5.64
CA ARG A 128 5.25 11.77 -5.08
C ARG A 128 4.15 12.01 -6.11
N GLU A 129 4.53 12.30 -7.36
CA GLU A 129 3.58 12.56 -8.44
C GLU A 129 2.65 11.38 -8.66
N ASP A 130 3.18 10.16 -8.71
CA ASP A 130 2.38 8.96 -8.88
C ASP A 130 1.46 8.75 -7.68
N PHE A 131 1.97 8.98 -6.48
CA PHE A 131 1.16 8.87 -5.26
C PHE A 131 -0.04 9.82 -5.30
N LEU A 132 0.18 11.08 -5.70
CA LEU A 132 -0.90 12.07 -5.76
C LEU A 132 -1.97 11.69 -6.78
N ILE A 133 -1.57 11.14 -7.93
CA ILE A 133 -2.52 10.66 -8.94
C ILE A 133 -3.38 9.53 -8.36
N ILE A 134 -2.76 8.57 -7.70
CA ILE A 134 -3.48 7.45 -7.08
C ILE A 134 -4.42 7.96 -5.99
N ALA A 135 -3.92 8.78 -5.08
CA ALA A 135 -4.71 9.31 -3.97
C ALA A 135 -5.93 10.09 -4.45
N LYS A 136 -5.75 10.91 -5.48
CA LYS A 136 -6.85 11.67 -6.08
C LYS A 136 -7.89 10.73 -6.69
N ALA A 137 -7.45 9.70 -7.41
CA ALA A 137 -8.34 8.70 -8.00
C ALA A 137 -9.10 7.94 -6.92
N MET A 138 -8.51 7.75 -5.75
CA MET A 138 -9.15 7.10 -4.61
C MET A 138 -10.08 8.04 -3.82
N GLY A 139 -10.28 9.26 -4.31
CA GLY A 139 -11.20 10.20 -3.69
C GLY A 139 -10.72 10.81 -2.38
N VAL A 140 -9.44 10.74 -2.10
CA VAL A 140 -8.89 11.29 -0.85
C VAL A 140 -8.73 12.80 -1.00
N LYS A 141 -9.07 13.52 0.06
CA LYS A 141 -8.94 14.98 0.08
C LYS A 141 -7.49 15.34 0.44
N LEU A 142 -6.69 15.62 -0.58
CA LEU A 142 -5.25 15.81 -0.44
C LEU A 142 -4.88 16.91 0.55
N HIS A 143 -5.61 18.03 0.56
CA HIS A 143 -5.29 19.12 1.49
C HIS A 143 -5.55 18.72 2.96
N GLU A 144 -6.51 17.84 3.22
CA GLU A 144 -6.77 17.31 4.56
C GLU A 144 -5.67 16.34 5.00
N MET A 145 -4.92 15.79 4.04
CA MET A 145 -3.77 14.93 4.30
C MET A 145 -2.47 15.73 4.46
N GLY A 146 -2.54 17.05 4.37
CA GLY A 146 -1.37 17.92 4.52
C GLY A 146 -0.62 18.22 3.23
N PHE A 147 -1.20 17.89 2.07
CA PHE A 147 -0.59 18.22 0.79
C PHE A 147 -1.06 19.58 0.30
N GLN A 148 -0.10 20.38 -0.16
CA GLN A 148 -0.38 21.65 -0.83
C GLN A 148 -0.42 21.39 -2.33
N ILE A 149 -1.55 21.74 -2.95
CA ILE A 149 -1.76 21.52 -4.37
C ILE A 149 -2.13 22.84 -5.02
#